data_53dc54d1879b5416add561dbfe67458b
#
_entry.id   53dc54d1879b5416add561dbfe67458b
#
_cell.length_a   1.000
_cell.length_b   1.000
_cell.length_c   1.000
_cell.angle_alpha   90.00
_cell.angle_beta   90.00
_cell.angle_gamma   90.00
#
_symmetry.space_group_name_H-M   'P 1'
#
loop_
_entity.id
_entity.type
_entity.pdbx_description
1 polymer ?
#
loop_
_entity_poly.entity_id
_entity_poly.type
_entity_poly.pdbx_seq_one_letter_code
_entity_poly.pdbx_strand_id
1 'polypeptide(L)'
;MSQKIEAAVATGANEIDRQGLDMARLNTFNAIGTPGVLPTTQALAIAAFAGINQRLDEMGAPVKDRTRRSLVGNPAFNGSTLQGLVGLFNDQSQISKQYGNGMIQTPFGLQFGMDQNVGLHTNGTAVVATNTVNGAGQTGSTITVNALNGTVTKGTKITFASVNAVNPQSRVSTGTLAQFVVTADAANGATSISISPALTPTGAFQNVTASPANAAVITIYGVASGSYNANVAFDRDAFTLAMVPMYMLPNSNGVVGQSMQSEDGMTVRVTEYFDGTNDVHNMRLDVLFGWAAVYPELAVIYGT
;
A
#
# COMPACT_ATOMS: atom_id res chain seq x y z
N MET A 1 32.73 0.06 17.76
CA MET A 1 32.29 -0.89 16.72
C MET A 1 30.77 -1.11 16.74
N SER A 2 30.15 -1.29 17.90
CA SER A 2 28.70 -1.52 18.02
C SER A 2 27.81 -0.42 17.41
N GLN A 3 28.07 0.85 17.65
CA GLN A 3 27.27 1.98 17.13
C GLN A 3 27.22 2.05 15.59
N LYS A 4 28.31 1.69 14.89
CA LYS A 4 28.31 1.68 13.41
C LYS A 4 27.50 0.52 12.85
N ILE A 5 27.53 -0.64 13.53
CA ILE A 5 26.72 -1.81 13.12
C ILE A 5 25.24 -1.51 13.35
N GLU A 6 24.90 -0.95 14.50
CA GLU A 6 23.54 -0.58 14.85
C GLU A 6 22.93 0.42 13.84
N ALA A 7 23.67 1.45 13.45
CA ALA A 7 23.25 2.39 12.42
C ALA A 7 23.06 1.72 11.04
N ALA A 8 23.93 0.77 10.67
CA ALA A 8 23.83 0.05 9.40
C ALA A 8 22.63 -0.92 9.39
N VAL A 9 22.36 -1.60 10.51
CA VAL A 9 21.20 -2.49 10.67
C VAL A 9 19.90 -1.66 10.60
N ALA A 10 19.85 -0.52 11.30
CA ALA A 10 18.70 0.39 11.25
C ALA A 10 18.43 0.90 9.82
N THR A 11 19.48 1.24 9.07
CA THR A 11 19.34 1.63 7.65
C THR A 11 18.80 0.48 6.80
N GLY A 12 19.28 -0.75 7.03
CA GLY A 12 18.78 -1.95 6.34
C GLY A 12 17.31 -2.22 6.65
N ALA A 13 16.91 -2.12 7.91
CA ALA A 13 15.52 -2.28 8.32
C ALA A 13 14.61 -1.23 7.67
N ASN A 14 15.05 0.03 7.65
CA ASN A 14 14.31 1.12 7.00
C ASN A 14 14.13 0.91 5.49
N GLU A 15 15.12 0.34 4.80
CA GLU A 15 15.00 0.03 3.37
C GLU A 15 14.05 -1.14 3.10
N ILE A 16 14.03 -2.16 3.97
CA ILE A 16 13.09 -3.29 3.89
C ILE A 16 11.65 -2.77 4.04
N ASP A 17 11.42 -1.92 5.02
CA ASP A 17 10.13 -1.31 5.29
C ASP A 17 9.67 -0.41 4.13
N ARG A 18 10.54 0.46 3.61
CA ARG A 18 10.27 1.29 2.44
C ARG A 18 9.84 0.45 1.22
N GLN A 19 10.54 -0.66 0.95
CA GLN A 19 10.17 -1.56 -0.15
C GLN A 19 8.82 -2.23 0.09
N GLY A 20 8.49 -2.59 1.33
CA GLY A 20 7.18 -3.13 1.72
C GLY A 20 6.05 -2.14 1.46
N LEU A 21 6.21 -0.91 1.89
CA LEU A 21 5.21 0.15 1.67
C LEU A 21 5.07 0.52 0.18
N ASP A 22 6.17 0.54 -0.59
CA ASP A 22 6.12 0.74 -2.03
C ASP A 22 5.40 -0.40 -2.74
N MET A 23 5.67 -1.66 -2.35
CA MET A 23 4.96 -2.82 -2.88
C MET A 23 3.46 -2.73 -2.56
N ALA A 24 3.09 -2.39 -1.32
CA ALA A 24 1.70 -2.21 -0.91
C ALA A 24 1.02 -1.10 -1.74
N ARG A 25 1.66 0.07 -1.89
CA ARG A 25 1.17 1.18 -2.70
C ARG A 25 0.91 0.80 -4.16
N LEU A 26 1.78 0.01 -4.76
CA LEU A 26 1.70 -0.36 -6.18
C LEU A 26 0.69 -1.48 -6.45
N ASN A 27 0.41 -2.35 -5.49
CA ASN A 27 -0.45 -3.52 -5.69
C ASN A 27 -1.87 -3.37 -5.11
N THR A 28 -2.07 -2.48 -4.14
CA THR A 28 -3.41 -2.22 -3.59
C THR A 28 -4.25 -1.44 -4.59
N PHE A 29 -5.40 -1.97 -4.95
CA PHE A 29 -6.32 -1.35 -5.88
C PHE A 29 -7.44 -0.53 -5.20
N ASN A 30 -7.80 -0.86 -3.95
CA ASN A 30 -8.78 -0.09 -3.20
C ASN A 30 -8.19 1.24 -2.74
N ALA A 31 -8.89 2.33 -2.99
CA ALA A 31 -8.51 3.67 -2.55
C ALA A 31 -9.73 4.44 -2.06
N ILE A 32 -9.56 5.21 -1.02
CA ILE A 32 -10.60 6.08 -0.44
C ILE A 32 -10.00 7.44 -0.06
N GLY A 33 -10.86 8.36 0.28
CA GLY A 33 -10.48 9.74 0.57
C GLY A 33 -10.32 10.57 -0.69
N THR A 34 -9.90 11.81 -0.51
CA THR A 34 -9.62 12.74 -1.60
C THR A 34 -8.14 13.10 -1.55
N PRO A 35 -7.34 12.73 -2.58
CA PRO A 35 -5.93 13.07 -2.63
C PRO A 35 -5.66 14.55 -2.39
N GLY A 36 -4.69 14.85 -1.55
CA GLY A 36 -4.34 16.22 -1.15
C GLY A 36 -5.18 16.81 -0.02
N VAL A 37 -6.15 16.06 0.54
CA VAL A 37 -6.98 16.51 1.65
C VAL A 37 -6.64 15.75 2.92
N LEU A 38 -6.11 16.47 3.92
CA LEU A 38 -5.80 15.93 5.24
C LEU A 38 -7.06 15.94 6.14
N PRO A 39 -7.26 14.93 7.00
CA PRO A 39 -8.41 14.84 7.89
C PRO A 39 -8.25 15.74 9.14
N THR A 40 -8.24 17.06 8.94
CA THR A 40 -8.04 18.06 10.00
C THR A 40 -9.29 18.33 10.83
N THR A 41 -10.47 17.94 10.35
CA THR A 41 -11.73 18.10 11.08
C THR A 41 -12.24 16.77 11.60
N GLN A 42 -13.06 16.82 12.66
CA GLN A 42 -13.68 15.64 13.25
C GLN A 42 -14.45 14.80 12.23
N ALA A 43 -15.23 15.44 11.38
CA ALA A 43 -16.00 14.76 10.34
C ALA A 43 -15.12 14.02 9.33
N LEU A 44 -14.02 14.65 8.88
CA LEU A 44 -13.07 14.03 7.94
C LEU A 44 -12.29 12.88 8.58
N ALA A 45 -11.89 13.03 9.86
CA ALA A 45 -11.18 11.97 10.58
C ALA A 45 -12.08 10.74 10.79
N ILE A 46 -13.33 10.94 11.22
CA ILE A 46 -14.31 9.84 11.34
C ILE A 46 -14.55 9.19 9.98
N ALA A 47 -14.79 9.99 8.94
CA ALA A 47 -15.03 9.49 7.58
C ALA A 47 -13.84 8.68 7.04
N ALA A 48 -12.60 9.08 7.35
CA ALA A 48 -11.41 8.34 6.97
C ALA A 48 -11.41 6.93 7.59
N PHE A 49 -11.51 6.81 8.91
CA PHE A 49 -11.48 5.50 9.58
C PHE A 49 -12.71 4.64 9.28
N ALA A 50 -13.90 5.25 9.26
CA ALA A 50 -15.13 4.54 8.91
C ALA A 50 -15.09 4.04 7.46
N GLY A 51 -14.63 4.86 6.53
CA GLY A 51 -14.50 4.49 5.12
C GLY A 51 -13.47 3.38 4.89
N ILE A 52 -12.32 3.40 5.59
CA ILE A 52 -11.34 2.32 5.56
C ILE A 52 -12.00 1.01 6.00
N ASN A 53 -12.65 1.00 7.16
CA ASN A 53 -13.31 -0.19 7.67
C ASN A 53 -14.43 -0.68 6.75
N GLN A 54 -15.27 0.23 6.25
CA GLN A 54 -16.32 -0.10 5.31
C GLN A 54 -15.74 -0.79 4.06
N ARG A 55 -14.70 -0.24 3.47
CA ARG A 55 -14.10 -0.82 2.26
C ARG A 55 -13.48 -2.19 2.50
N LEU A 56 -12.82 -2.39 3.64
CA LEU A 56 -12.29 -3.70 4.04
C LEU A 56 -13.43 -4.71 4.26
N ASP A 57 -14.53 -4.30 4.93
CA ASP A 57 -15.68 -5.16 5.17
C ASP A 57 -16.39 -5.54 3.85
N GLU A 58 -16.52 -4.60 2.89
CA GLU A 58 -17.05 -4.85 1.54
C GLU A 58 -16.23 -5.88 0.77
N MET A 59 -14.91 -5.87 0.93
CA MET A 59 -13.98 -6.79 0.27
C MET A 59 -13.84 -8.15 1.00
N GLY A 60 -14.59 -8.37 2.08
CA GLY A 60 -14.63 -9.65 2.79
C GLY A 60 -13.56 -9.83 3.87
N ALA A 61 -12.96 -8.76 4.36
CA ALA A 61 -12.05 -8.84 5.50
C ALA A 61 -12.77 -9.37 6.75
N PRO A 62 -12.08 -10.16 7.62
CA PRO A 62 -12.69 -10.72 8.83
C PRO A 62 -13.28 -9.64 9.73
N VAL A 63 -14.60 -9.71 9.98
CA VAL A 63 -15.33 -8.71 10.78
C VAL A 63 -15.23 -8.98 12.27
N LYS A 64 -15.07 -10.26 12.66
CA LYS A 64 -15.07 -10.67 14.08
C LYS A 64 -13.84 -10.21 14.85
N ASP A 65 -12.70 -10.05 14.16
CA ASP A 65 -11.45 -9.66 14.79
C ASP A 65 -10.83 -8.48 14.02
N ARG A 66 -11.24 -7.27 14.39
CA ARG A 66 -10.70 -6.04 13.81
C ARG A 66 -9.31 -5.68 14.34
N THR A 67 -8.84 -6.34 15.40
CA THR A 67 -7.48 -6.11 15.92
C THR A 67 -6.38 -6.56 14.95
N ARG A 68 -6.75 -7.34 13.92
CA ARG A 68 -5.86 -7.77 12.84
C ARG A 68 -5.60 -6.69 11.79
N ARG A 69 -6.36 -5.59 11.84
CA ARG A 69 -6.26 -4.49 10.87
C ARG A 69 -5.28 -3.46 11.35
N SER A 70 -4.37 -3.10 10.48
CA SER A 70 -3.36 -2.06 10.73
C SER A 70 -3.52 -0.92 9.72
N LEU A 71 -3.20 0.28 10.16
CA LEU A 71 -3.12 1.47 9.31
C LEU A 71 -1.76 2.12 9.52
N VAL A 72 -0.97 2.17 8.47
CA VAL A 72 0.32 2.87 8.45
C VAL A 72 0.12 4.21 7.75
N GLY A 73 0.36 5.29 8.49
CA GLY A 73 0.19 6.66 8.01
C GLY A 73 1.47 7.48 8.09
N ASN A 74 1.60 8.45 7.20
CA ASN A 74 2.70 9.40 7.25
C ASN A 74 2.57 10.37 8.45
N PRO A 75 3.64 11.09 8.83
CA PRO A 75 3.61 12.02 9.95
C PRO A 75 2.55 13.14 9.80
N ALA A 76 2.32 13.64 8.58
CA ALA A 76 1.31 14.67 8.33
C ALA A 76 -0.12 14.14 8.56
N PHE A 77 -0.40 12.90 8.14
CA PHE A 77 -1.67 12.23 8.40
C PHE A 77 -1.89 12.01 9.91
N ASN A 78 -0.86 11.56 10.64
CA ASN A 78 -0.95 11.40 12.09
C ASN A 78 -1.29 12.73 12.78
N GLY A 79 -0.58 13.81 12.47
CA GLY A 79 -0.80 15.13 13.08
C GLY A 79 -2.20 15.70 12.78
N SER A 80 -2.65 15.60 11.53
CA SER A 80 -3.96 16.08 11.11
C SER A 80 -5.11 15.26 11.72
N THR A 81 -4.92 13.94 11.83
CA THR A 81 -5.91 13.06 12.43
C THR A 81 -6.02 13.28 13.93
N LEU A 82 -4.91 13.51 14.63
CA LEU A 82 -4.93 13.92 16.05
C LEU A 82 -5.75 15.20 16.22
N GLN A 83 -5.52 16.21 15.37
CA GLN A 83 -6.30 17.46 15.39
C GLN A 83 -7.79 17.19 15.15
N GLY A 84 -8.14 16.33 14.20
CA GLY A 84 -9.52 15.99 13.89
C GLY A 84 -10.24 15.21 15.00
N LEU A 85 -9.51 14.39 15.75
CA LEU A 85 -10.08 13.56 16.82
C LEU A 85 -10.13 14.27 18.18
N VAL A 86 -9.55 15.46 18.31
CA VAL A 86 -9.65 16.26 19.54
C VAL A 86 -11.12 16.54 19.87
N GLY A 87 -11.57 16.08 21.04
CA GLY A 87 -12.96 16.23 21.50
C GLY A 87 -13.88 15.02 21.30
N LEU A 88 -13.46 13.98 20.57
CA LEU A 88 -14.23 12.74 20.43
C LEU A 88 -14.09 11.81 21.66
N PHE A 89 -12.98 11.89 22.35
CA PHE A 89 -12.65 10.98 23.43
C PHE A 89 -12.72 11.71 24.78
N ASN A 90 -13.76 11.44 25.56
CA ASN A 90 -13.89 11.95 26.93
C ASN A 90 -13.22 11.04 27.97
N ASP A 91 -12.59 9.94 27.57
CA ASP A 91 -11.85 9.07 28.49
C ASP A 91 -10.48 9.69 28.81
N GLN A 92 -10.31 10.13 30.05
CA GLN A 92 -9.08 10.76 30.55
C GLN A 92 -7.83 9.89 30.33
N SER A 93 -7.96 8.56 30.36
CA SER A 93 -6.84 7.64 30.19
C SER A 93 -6.32 7.63 28.75
N GLN A 94 -7.21 7.68 27.78
CA GLN A 94 -6.88 7.72 26.36
C GLN A 94 -6.31 9.10 25.94
N ILE A 95 -6.94 10.17 26.41
CA ILE A 95 -6.49 11.54 26.16
C ILE A 95 -5.09 11.77 26.75
N SER A 96 -4.83 11.29 27.97
CA SER A 96 -3.51 11.41 28.61
C SER A 96 -2.42 10.69 27.81
N LYS A 97 -2.70 9.49 27.29
CA LYS A 97 -1.75 8.73 26.44
C LYS A 97 -1.49 9.39 25.10
N GLN A 98 -2.54 9.87 24.42
CA GLN A 98 -2.42 10.58 23.15
C GLN A 98 -1.64 11.90 23.32
N TYR A 99 -1.93 12.64 24.38
CA TYR A 99 -1.22 13.88 24.69
C TYR A 99 0.25 13.64 25.03
N GLY A 100 0.55 12.58 25.81
CA GLY A 100 1.90 12.22 26.19
C GLY A 100 2.77 11.69 25.05
N ASN A 101 2.20 10.87 24.16
CA ASN A 101 2.94 10.16 23.12
C ASN A 101 2.80 10.78 21.72
N GLY A 102 1.82 11.69 21.52
CA GLY A 102 1.56 12.29 20.19
C GLY A 102 1.13 11.30 19.12
N MET A 103 0.64 10.11 19.51
CA MET A 103 0.23 9.03 18.61
C MET A 103 -1.18 8.55 18.90
N ILE A 104 -1.91 8.24 17.82
CA ILE A 104 -3.21 7.58 17.90
C ILE A 104 -2.95 6.08 18.10
N GLN A 105 -3.61 5.43 19.04
CA GLN A 105 -3.35 4.01 19.32
C GLN A 105 -4.21 3.08 18.45
N THR A 106 -5.51 3.00 18.70
CA THR A 106 -6.42 2.05 18.02
C THR A 106 -7.76 2.70 17.67
N PRO A 107 -7.79 3.69 16.77
CA PRO A 107 -9.06 4.32 16.40
C PRO A 107 -9.91 3.32 15.61
N PHE A 108 -11.19 3.18 16.00
CA PHE A 108 -12.18 2.33 15.33
C PHE A 108 -11.73 0.87 15.10
N GLY A 109 -10.85 0.33 15.97
CA GLY A 109 -10.33 -1.03 15.90
C GLY A 109 -9.15 -1.21 14.93
N LEU A 110 -8.65 -0.15 14.31
CA LEU A 110 -7.44 -0.16 13.49
C LEU A 110 -6.20 0.07 14.35
N GLN A 111 -5.21 -0.79 14.29
CA GLN A 111 -3.90 -0.55 14.89
C GLN A 111 -3.18 0.53 14.06
N PHE A 112 -2.98 1.71 14.64
CA PHE A 112 -2.34 2.81 13.94
C PHE A 112 -0.83 2.80 14.18
N GLY A 113 -0.07 2.82 13.10
CA GLY A 113 1.38 3.03 13.07
C GLY A 113 1.73 4.26 12.25
N MET A 114 2.68 5.05 12.72
CA MET A 114 3.23 6.16 11.96
C MET A 114 4.56 5.76 11.35
N ASP A 115 4.71 5.99 10.05
CA ASP A 115 5.96 5.74 9.35
C ASP A 115 6.28 6.88 8.37
N GLN A 116 7.56 7.27 8.34
CA GLN A 116 8.05 8.28 7.40
C GLN A 116 8.29 7.72 5.99
N ASN A 117 8.35 6.39 5.84
CA ASN A 117 8.57 5.70 4.55
C ASN A 117 7.30 5.54 3.72
N VAL A 118 6.15 6.05 4.20
CA VAL A 118 4.92 6.07 3.41
C VAL A 118 5.16 6.77 2.09
N GLY A 119 5.05 6.01 0.99
CA GLY A 119 5.43 6.45 -0.34
C GLY A 119 4.49 7.50 -0.92
N LEU A 120 5.08 8.48 -1.61
CA LEU A 120 4.36 9.43 -2.44
C LEU A 120 4.00 8.76 -3.78
N HIS A 121 2.72 8.83 -4.17
CA HIS A 121 2.29 8.44 -5.51
C HIS A 121 2.04 9.70 -6.34
N THR A 122 2.59 9.73 -7.55
CA THR A 122 2.36 10.81 -8.52
C THR A 122 1.61 10.25 -9.72
N ASN A 123 0.44 10.80 -9.99
CA ASN A 123 -0.35 10.46 -11.16
C ASN A 123 0.33 10.95 -12.44
N GLY A 124 0.06 10.27 -13.55
CA GLY A 124 0.44 10.75 -14.87
C GLY A 124 -0.35 11.99 -15.31
N THR A 125 -0.12 12.44 -16.52
CA THR A 125 -0.73 13.66 -17.08
C THR A 125 -2.14 13.44 -17.62
N ALA A 126 -2.67 12.20 -17.63
CA ALA A 126 -4.01 11.90 -18.10
C ALA A 126 -5.07 12.63 -17.27
N VAL A 127 -5.97 13.34 -17.94
CA VAL A 127 -7.03 14.12 -17.30
C VAL A 127 -8.13 13.18 -16.81
N VAL A 128 -8.60 13.45 -15.59
CA VAL A 128 -9.69 12.69 -14.95
C VAL A 128 -10.96 12.76 -15.80
N ALA A 129 -11.63 11.60 -15.95
CA ALA A 129 -12.95 11.48 -16.59
C ALA A 129 -13.05 11.89 -18.07
N THR A 130 -11.95 11.95 -18.79
CA THR A 130 -11.96 12.20 -20.26
C THR A 130 -11.58 10.98 -21.08
N ASN A 131 -10.89 10.02 -20.47
CA ASN A 131 -10.54 8.75 -21.11
C ASN A 131 -11.72 7.79 -21.09
N THR A 132 -11.90 7.01 -22.15
CA THR A 132 -13.04 6.10 -22.30
C THR A 132 -12.62 4.73 -22.80
N VAL A 133 -13.42 3.73 -22.46
CA VAL A 133 -13.26 2.34 -22.90
C VAL A 133 -13.62 2.24 -24.38
N ASN A 134 -12.85 1.48 -25.15
CA ASN A 134 -13.10 1.19 -26.55
C ASN A 134 -13.60 -0.25 -26.73
N GLY A 135 -14.88 -0.39 -26.99
CA GLY A 135 -15.56 -1.69 -27.10
C GLY A 135 -16.21 -2.17 -25.79
N ALA A 136 -17.39 -2.74 -25.90
CA ALA A 136 -18.14 -3.30 -24.77
C ALA A 136 -17.72 -4.73 -24.45
N GLY A 137 -18.07 -5.20 -23.23
CA GLY A 137 -17.93 -6.62 -22.86
C GLY A 137 -16.51 -7.08 -22.59
N GLN A 138 -15.59 -6.17 -22.34
CA GLN A 138 -14.18 -6.50 -22.07
C GLN A 138 -14.00 -7.18 -20.72
N THR A 139 -13.06 -8.12 -20.65
CA THR A 139 -12.70 -8.90 -19.47
C THR A 139 -11.19 -9.11 -19.40
N GLY A 140 -10.69 -9.54 -18.25
CA GLY A 140 -9.26 -9.82 -18.06
C GLY A 140 -8.48 -8.64 -17.52
N SER A 141 -7.17 -8.71 -17.61
CA SER A 141 -6.23 -7.73 -17.03
C SER A 141 -5.75 -6.64 -18.00
N THR A 142 -6.14 -6.71 -19.26
CA THR A 142 -5.84 -5.69 -20.27
C THR A 142 -7.13 -5.15 -20.84
N ILE A 143 -7.34 -3.86 -20.71
CA ILE A 143 -8.55 -3.16 -21.19
C ILE A 143 -8.16 -2.28 -22.38
N THR A 144 -8.89 -2.46 -23.48
CA THR A 144 -8.76 -1.60 -24.65
C THR A 144 -9.49 -0.28 -24.40
N VAL A 145 -8.81 0.82 -24.65
CA VAL A 145 -9.32 2.19 -24.42
C VAL A 145 -9.17 3.01 -25.68
N ASN A 146 -9.91 4.10 -25.79
CA ASN A 146 -9.62 5.11 -26.78
C ASN A 146 -8.25 5.75 -26.47
N ALA A 147 -7.62 6.32 -27.47
CA ALA A 147 -6.31 6.96 -27.29
C ALA A 147 -6.29 7.85 -26.04
N LEU A 148 -5.42 7.53 -25.11
CA LEU A 148 -5.32 8.26 -23.84
C LEU A 148 -4.92 9.71 -24.10
N ASN A 149 -5.54 10.63 -23.36
CA ASN A 149 -5.23 12.06 -23.43
C ASN A 149 -4.08 12.50 -22.50
N GLY A 150 -3.22 11.59 -22.13
CA GLY A 150 -2.06 11.81 -21.25
C GLY A 150 -1.47 10.49 -20.79
N THR A 151 -0.42 10.55 -20.00
CA THR A 151 0.25 9.37 -19.43
C THR A 151 -0.51 8.87 -18.22
N VAL A 152 -0.54 7.56 -18.00
CA VAL A 152 -1.02 6.92 -16.76
C VAL A 152 0.12 6.13 -16.14
N THR A 153 0.49 6.45 -14.91
CA THR A 153 1.62 5.82 -14.21
C THR A 153 1.19 4.53 -13.52
N LYS A 154 2.10 3.58 -13.42
CA LYS A 154 1.93 2.36 -12.64
C LYS A 154 1.56 2.71 -11.18
N GLY A 155 0.59 1.98 -10.61
CA GLY A 155 0.10 2.24 -9.26
C GLY A 155 -1.07 3.24 -9.20
N THR A 156 -1.44 3.90 -10.29
CA THR A 156 -2.63 4.75 -10.38
C THR A 156 -3.89 3.91 -10.21
N LYS A 157 -4.84 4.40 -9.40
CA LYS A 157 -6.14 3.73 -9.19
C LYS A 157 -7.16 4.31 -10.16
N ILE A 158 -7.94 3.42 -10.77
CA ILE A 158 -8.96 3.80 -11.75
C ILE A 158 -10.28 3.09 -11.46
N THR A 159 -11.36 3.69 -11.91
CA THR A 159 -12.70 3.10 -11.92
C THR A 159 -13.32 3.24 -13.29
N PHE A 160 -14.25 2.34 -13.63
CA PHE A 160 -15.04 2.39 -14.84
C PHE A 160 -16.49 2.79 -14.48
N ALA A 161 -17.08 3.67 -15.25
CA ALA A 161 -18.47 4.08 -15.03
C ALA A 161 -19.42 2.88 -15.08
N SER A 162 -20.32 2.79 -14.10
CA SER A 162 -21.36 1.75 -13.97
C SER A 162 -20.83 0.32 -13.73
N VAL A 163 -19.56 0.16 -13.40
CA VAL A 163 -18.97 -1.12 -13.01
C VAL A 163 -18.83 -1.16 -11.50
N ASN A 164 -19.75 -1.85 -10.82
CA ASN A 164 -19.72 -1.92 -9.36
C ASN A 164 -18.93 -3.14 -8.87
N ALA A 165 -18.33 -3.00 -7.69
CA ALA A 165 -17.66 -4.08 -7.00
C ALA A 165 -18.66 -5.11 -6.49
N VAL A 166 -18.21 -6.35 -6.42
CA VAL A 166 -18.96 -7.49 -5.89
C VAL A 166 -18.21 -8.04 -4.69
N ASN A 167 -18.93 -8.31 -3.61
CA ASN A 167 -18.33 -8.96 -2.45
C ASN A 167 -17.89 -10.39 -2.82
N PRO A 168 -16.63 -10.77 -2.57
CA PRO A 168 -16.09 -12.07 -2.99
C PRO A 168 -16.83 -13.28 -2.41
N GLN A 169 -17.42 -13.15 -1.22
CA GLN A 169 -18.12 -14.25 -0.53
C GLN A 169 -19.58 -14.37 -0.95
N SER A 170 -20.34 -13.27 -0.89
CA SER A 170 -21.77 -13.27 -1.18
C SER A 170 -22.10 -13.11 -2.66
N ARG A 171 -21.16 -12.58 -3.46
CA ARG A 171 -21.34 -12.20 -4.87
C ARG A 171 -22.47 -11.21 -5.12
N VAL A 172 -22.80 -10.46 -4.08
CA VAL A 172 -23.76 -9.36 -4.16
C VAL A 172 -23.01 -8.07 -4.43
N SER A 173 -23.61 -7.18 -5.24
CA SER A 173 -23.05 -5.85 -5.48
C SER A 173 -22.91 -5.08 -4.18
N THR A 174 -21.76 -4.46 -3.98
CA THR A 174 -21.51 -3.55 -2.84
C THR A 174 -22.17 -2.18 -3.02
N GLY A 175 -22.67 -1.87 -4.22
CA GLY A 175 -23.21 -0.55 -4.58
C GLY A 175 -22.14 0.51 -4.86
N THR A 176 -20.86 0.21 -4.61
CA THR A 176 -19.72 1.08 -4.88
C THR A 176 -19.00 0.66 -6.16
N LEU A 177 -18.38 1.64 -6.86
CA LEU A 177 -17.62 1.33 -8.07
C LEU A 177 -16.43 0.43 -7.76
N ALA A 178 -16.21 -0.56 -8.63
CA ALA A 178 -15.03 -1.39 -8.59
C ALA A 178 -13.80 -0.56 -8.90
N GLN A 179 -12.74 -0.75 -8.11
CA GLN A 179 -11.48 -0.05 -8.26
C GLN A 179 -10.43 -1.01 -8.78
N PHE A 180 -9.53 -0.50 -9.59
CA PHE A 180 -8.45 -1.25 -10.21
C PHE A 180 -7.16 -0.45 -10.10
N VAL A 181 -6.04 -1.13 -9.97
CA VAL A 181 -4.71 -0.50 -10.02
C VAL A 181 -4.08 -0.75 -11.39
N VAL A 182 -3.46 0.28 -11.95
CA VAL A 182 -2.69 0.17 -13.20
C VAL A 182 -1.35 -0.50 -12.89
N THR A 183 -1.04 -1.59 -13.61
CA THR A 183 0.13 -2.44 -13.34
C THR A 183 1.36 -2.06 -14.17
N ALA A 184 1.18 -1.33 -15.28
CA ALA A 184 2.25 -0.87 -16.15
C ALA A 184 1.97 0.57 -16.62
N ASP A 185 3.02 1.33 -16.82
CA ASP A 185 2.91 2.69 -17.35
C ASP A 185 2.28 2.68 -18.75
N ALA A 186 1.33 3.59 -18.98
CA ALA A 186 0.72 3.81 -20.28
C ALA A 186 1.09 5.21 -20.80
N ALA A 187 1.62 5.26 -22.01
CA ALA A 187 2.01 6.50 -22.66
C ALA A 187 0.78 7.32 -23.11
N ASN A 188 1.00 8.61 -23.38
CA ASN A 188 0.00 9.43 -24.06
C ASN A 188 -0.34 8.83 -25.44
N GLY A 189 -1.62 8.72 -25.76
CA GLY A 189 -2.10 8.09 -26.98
C GLY A 189 -2.16 6.55 -26.94
N ALA A 190 -1.78 5.91 -25.85
CA ALA A 190 -1.93 4.45 -25.70
C ALA A 190 -3.39 4.03 -25.83
N THR A 191 -3.63 2.87 -26.46
CA THR A 191 -4.96 2.32 -26.71
C THR A 191 -5.29 1.12 -25.81
N SER A 192 -4.44 0.82 -24.83
CA SER A 192 -4.68 -0.22 -23.83
C SER A 192 -4.09 0.15 -22.48
N ILE A 193 -4.71 -0.33 -21.40
CA ILE A 193 -4.26 -0.17 -20.02
C ILE A 193 -4.24 -1.55 -19.37
N SER A 194 -3.13 -1.89 -18.70
CA SER A 194 -3.03 -3.11 -17.90
C SER A 194 -3.48 -2.83 -16.46
N ILE A 195 -4.38 -3.65 -15.94
CA ILE A 195 -5.02 -3.48 -14.63
C ILE A 195 -4.91 -4.72 -13.74
N SER A 196 -5.03 -4.52 -12.46
CA SER A 196 -5.22 -5.56 -11.44
C SER A 196 -6.28 -5.08 -10.43
N PRO A 197 -7.20 -5.97 -9.96
CA PRO A 197 -7.41 -7.36 -10.40
C PRO A 197 -7.93 -7.46 -11.83
N ALA A 198 -7.89 -8.66 -12.41
CA ALA A 198 -8.52 -8.91 -13.70
C ALA A 198 -10.04 -8.70 -13.61
N LEU A 199 -10.62 -8.04 -14.59
CA LEU A 199 -12.05 -7.76 -14.65
C LEU A 199 -12.82 -9.05 -14.98
N THR A 200 -13.61 -9.53 -14.03
CA THR A 200 -14.33 -10.81 -14.13
C THR A 200 -15.81 -10.60 -13.76
N PRO A 201 -16.71 -10.44 -14.76
CA PRO A 201 -18.12 -10.12 -14.50
C PRO A 201 -18.97 -11.35 -14.15
N THR A 202 -18.47 -12.56 -14.36
CA THR A 202 -19.22 -13.82 -14.13
C THR A 202 -18.30 -14.94 -13.66
N GLY A 203 -18.90 -15.98 -13.07
CA GLY A 203 -18.18 -17.20 -12.67
C GLY A 203 -17.73 -17.21 -11.22
N ALA A 204 -16.86 -18.16 -10.88
CA ALA A 204 -16.43 -18.42 -9.50
C ALA A 204 -15.63 -17.27 -8.89
N PHE A 205 -14.91 -16.54 -9.71
CA PHE A 205 -14.05 -15.42 -9.31
C PHE A 205 -14.63 -14.05 -9.71
N GLN A 206 -15.96 -13.95 -9.75
CA GLN A 206 -16.65 -12.70 -10.07
C GLN A 206 -16.26 -11.61 -9.07
N ASN A 207 -15.76 -10.47 -9.58
CA ASN A 207 -15.37 -9.31 -8.80
C ASN A 207 -16.10 -8.01 -9.20
N VAL A 208 -16.83 -8.04 -10.32
CA VAL A 208 -17.62 -6.89 -10.79
C VAL A 208 -19.01 -7.31 -11.20
N THR A 209 -19.96 -6.38 -11.19
CA THR A 209 -21.35 -6.64 -11.60
C THR A 209 -21.51 -6.83 -13.10
N ALA A 210 -20.71 -6.13 -13.90
CA ALA A 210 -20.75 -6.16 -15.36
C ALA A 210 -19.40 -5.70 -15.95
N SER A 211 -19.16 -6.07 -17.21
CA SER A 211 -18.07 -5.48 -17.99
C SER A 211 -18.37 -4.01 -18.32
N PRO A 212 -17.37 -3.16 -18.50
CA PRO A 212 -17.59 -1.79 -18.91
C PRO A 212 -18.27 -1.72 -20.27
N ALA A 213 -19.19 -0.79 -20.42
CA ALA A 213 -19.82 -0.49 -21.69
C ALA A 213 -18.85 0.18 -22.66
N ASN A 214 -19.16 0.16 -23.95
CA ASN A 214 -18.42 0.98 -24.91
C ASN A 214 -18.56 2.47 -24.53
N ALA A 215 -17.48 3.20 -24.63
CA ALA A 215 -17.36 4.60 -24.21
C ALA A 215 -17.60 4.84 -22.69
N ALA A 216 -17.55 3.81 -21.85
CA ALA A 216 -17.58 3.99 -20.41
C ALA A 216 -16.41 4.86 -19.96
N VAL A 217 -16.70 5.89 -19.15
CA VAL A 217 -15.70 6.84 -18.66
C VAL A 217 -14.78 6.16 -17.66
N ILE A 218 -13.49 6.41 -17.82
CA ILE A 218 -12.43 5.99 -16.89
C ILE A 218 -12.14 7.16 -15.95
N THR A 219 -12.39 6.95 -14.67
CA THR A 219 -12.07 7.96 -13.64
C THR A 219 -10.79 7.57 -12.92
N ILE A 220 -9.83 8.49 -12.89
CA ILE A 220 -8.55 8.35 -12.20
C ILE A 220 -8.70 8.89 -10.77
N TYR A 221 -8.16 8.17 -9.79
CA TYR A 221 -8.11 8.62 -8.40
C TYR A 221 -7.11 9.75 -8.24
N GLY A 222 -7.59 10.92 -7.83
CA GLY A 222 -6.79 12.15 -7.75
C GLY A 222 -6.85 12.98 -9.03
N VAL A 223 -5.95 13.93 -9.15
CA VAL A 223 -5.87 14.86 -10.29
C VAL A 223 -4.69 14.54 -11.19
N ALA A 224 -4.72 15.01 -12.44
CA ALA A 224 -3.60 14.88 -13.38
C ALA A 224 -2.34 15.54 -12.81
N SER A 225 -1.20 14.85 -12.91
CA SER A 225 0.09 15.27 -12.35
C SER A 225 0.09 15.54 -10.84
N GLY A 226 -1.00 15.21 -10.15
CA GLY A 226 -1.11 15.37 -8.71
C GLY A 226 -0.36 14.28 -7.96
N SER A 227 0.19 14.65 -6.81
CA SER A 227 0.87 13.73 -5.90
C SER A 227 0.11 13.61 -4.59
N TYR A 228 0.10 12.44 -4.00
CA TYR A 228 -0.51 12.17 -2.70
C TYR A 228 0.27 11.11 -1.93
N ASN A 229 0.27 11.22 -0.60
CA ASN A 229 0.82 10.18 0.25
C ASN A 229 -0.14 9.00 0.30
N ALA A 230 0.37 7.81 0.05
CA ALA A 230 -0.42 6.58 0.04
C ALA A 230 -0.38 5.92 1.42
N ASN A 231 -1.18 6.42 2.36
CA ASN A 231 -1.33 5.76 3.66
C ASN A 231 -2.03 4.41 3.45
N VAL A 232 -1.49 3.33 4.00
CA VAL A 232 -1.95 1.97 3.72
C VAL A 232 -2.64 1.39 4.95
N ALA A 233 -3.91 1.03 4.81
CA ALA A 233 -4.64 0.21 5.77
C ALA A 233 -4.79 -1.21 5.23
N PHE A 234 -4.56 -2.22 6.06
CA PHE A 234 -4.58 -3.60 5.61
C PHE A 234 -4.96 -4.57 6.73
N ASP A 235 -5.55 -5.70 6.35
CA ASP A 235 -5.64 -6.87 7.22
C ASP A 235 -4.32 -7.64 7.18
N ARG A 236 -3.97 -8.28 8.27
CA ARG A 236 -2.73 -9.05 8.46
C ARG A 236 -2.42 -10.01 7.32
N ASP A 237 -3.43 -10.55 6.64
CA ASP A 237 -3.25 -11.53 5.57
C ASP A 237 -3.01 -10.88 4.19
N ALA A 238 -3.08 -9.55 4.07
CA ALA A 238 -2.93 -8.85 2.79
C ALA A 238 -1.52 -8.96 2.22
N PHE A 239 -0.51 -8.82 3.08
CA PHE A 239 0.90 -8.77 2.69
C PHE A 239 1.73 -9.75 3.50
N THR A 240 2.79 -10.28 2.90
CA THR A 240 3.72 -11.19 3.55
C THR A 240 5.15 -10.76 3.31
N LEU A 241 5.94 -10.70 4.39
CA LEU A 241 7.38 -10.60 4.35
C LEU A 241 7.98 -11.98 4.58
N ALA A 242 8.80 -12.45 3.66
CA ALA A 242 9.59 -13.65 3.83
C ALA A 242 11.07 -13.27 4.00
N MET A 243 11.71 -13.83 5.02
CA MET A 243 13.14 -13.72 5.24
C MET A 243 13.76 -15.11 5.32
N VAL A 244 14.90 -15.27 4.69
CA VAL A 244 15.60 -16.56 4.66
C VAL A 244 17.04 -16.35 5.15
N PRO A 245 17.52 -17.19 6.09
CA PRO A 245 18.92 -17.19 6.49
C PRO A 245 19.84 -17.44 5.28
N MET A 246 20.85 -16.60 5.11
CA MET A 246 21.81 -16.77 4.02
C MET A 246 22.82 -17.86 4.34
N TYR A 247 23.33 -18.52 3.30
CA TYR A 247 24.39 -19.51 3.42
C TYR A 247 25.65 -18.89 4.03
N MET A 248 26.24 -19.58 5.03
CA MET A 248 27.51 -19.18 5.63
C MET A 248 28.66 -19.70 4.77
N LEU A 249 29.53 -18.79 4.34
CA LEU A 249 30.69 -19.12 3.51
C LEU A 249 31.74 -19.88 4.35
N PRO A 250 32.45 -20.86 3.79
CA PRO A 250 33.58 -21.47 4.51
C PRO A 250 34.72 -20.46 4.73
N ASN A 251 35.38 -20.53 5.87
CA ASN A 251 36.46 -19.61 6.27
C ASN A 251 37.69 -19.62 5.35
N SER A 252 37.66 -20.37 4.24
CA SER A 252 38.80 -20.57 3.33
C SER A 252 38.97 -19.49 2.25
N ASN A 253 38.03 -18.54 2.13
CA ASN A 253 37.99 -17.55 1.03
C ASN A 253 38.29 -16.13 1.51
N GLY A 254 39.25 -15.94 2.40
CA GLY A 254 39.59 -14.59 2.94
C GLY A 254 38.59 -14.03 3.95
N VAL A 255 37.61 -14.83 4.33
CA VAL A 255 36.66 -14.47 5.38
C VAL A 255 37.31 -14.67 6.73
N VAL A 256 37.41 -13.60 7.52
CA VAL A 256 38.03 -13.61 8.85
C VAL A 256 37.02 -13.99 9.93
N GLY A 257 35.76 -13.61 9.74
CA GLY A 257 34.68 -13.91 10.66
C GLY A 257 33.31 -13.84 10.00
N GLN A 258 32.40 -14.67 10.47
CA GLN A 258 31.00 -14.62 10.09
C GLN A 258 30.10 -14.83 11.31
N SER A 259 29.03 -14.09 11.38
CA SER A 259 27.96 -14.32 12.33
C SER A 259 26.60 -14.14 11.67
N MET A 260 25.62 -14.88 12.17
CA MET A 260 24.23 -14.70 11.80
C MET A 260 23.47 -14.28 13.05
N GLN A 261 22.78 -13.18 13.00
CA GLN A 261 21.97 -12.68 14.10
C GLN A 261 20.53 -12.52 13.63
N SER A 262 19.60 -12.88 14.49
CA SER A 262 18.18 -12.66 14.28
C SER A 262 17.68 -11.76 15.39
N GLU A 263 17.17 -10.59 15.02
CA GLU A 263 16.59 -9.61 15.93
C GLU A 263 15.27 -9.12 15.30
N ASP A 264 14.20 -9.07 16.09
CA ASP A 264 12.86 -8.69 15.66
C ASP A 264 12.34 -9.39 14.39
N GLY A 265 12.74 -10.67 14.21
CA GLY A 265 12.38 -11.45 13.03
C GLY A 265 13.24 -11.18 11.79
N MET A 266 14.20 -10.26 11.87
CA MET A 266 15.12 -9.97 10.79
C MET A 266 16.41 -10.78 10.97
N THR A 267 16.77 -11.55 9.93
CA THR A 267 18.00 -12.35 9.93
C THR A 267 19.08 -11.65 9.11
N VAL A 268 20.13 -11.22 9.77
CA VAL A 268 21.27 -10.51 9.17
C VAL A 268 22.51 -11.39 9.22
N ARG A 269 23.18 -11.56 8.08
CA ARG A 269 24.52 -12.16 8.01
C ARG A 269 25.56 -11.04 8.05
N VAL A 270 26.47 -11.10 9.02
CA VAL A 270 27.63 -10.22 9.11
C VAL A 270 28.84 -10.99 8.61
N THR A 271 29.54 -10.46 7.63
CA THR A 271 30.76 -11.06 7.08
C THR A 271 31.90 -10.06 7.20
N GLU A 272 33.00 -10.49 7.83
CA GLU A 272 34.24 -9.71 7.97
C GLU A 272 35.32 -10.29 7.07
N TYR A 273 35.98 -9.44 6.31
CA TYR A 273 37.11 -9.84 5.47
C TYR A 273 38.17 -8.74 5.41
N PHE A 274 39.42 -9.17 5.29
CA PHE A 274 40.57 -8.30 5.13
C PHE A 274 40.96 -8.18 3.68
N ASP A 275 41.04 -6.95 3.17
CA ASP A 275 41.55 -6.64 1.83
C ASP A 275 43.05 -6.32 1.96
N GLY A 276 43.88 -7.29 1.63
CA GLY A 276 45.33 -7.13 1.71
C GLY A 276 45.94 -6.23 0.64
N THR A 277 45.17 -5.83 -0.39
CA THR A 277 45.67 -4.91 -1.42
C THR A 277 45.58 -3.47 -0.96
N ASN A 278 44.53 -3.14 -0.23
CA ASN A 278 44.27 -1.78 0.26
C ASN A 278 44.53 -1.60 1.74
N ASP A 279 44.97 -2.66 2.45
CA ASP A 279 45.19 -2.68 3.89
C ASP A 279 43.94 -2.24 4.69
N VAL A 280 42.75 -2.73 4.28
CA VAL A 280 41.48 -2.36 4.84
C VAL A 280 40.73 -3.56 5.40
N HIS A 281 40.22 -3.42 6.63
CA HIS A 281 39.30 -4.38 7.22
C HIS A 281 37.85 -3.98 6.87
N ASN A 282 37.19 -4.84 6.08
CA ASN A 282 35.84 -4.63 5.59
C ASN A 282 34.84 -5.46 6.39
N MET A 283 33.68 -4.85 6.68
CA MET A 283 32.52 -5.52 7.23
C MET A 283 31.34 -5.37 6.27
N ARG A 284 30.66 -6.47 5.97
CA ARG A 284 29.50 -6.51 5.09
C ARG A 284 28.31 -7.10 5.83
N LEU A 285 27.17 -6.41 5.73
CA LEU A 285 25.88 -6.85 6.24
C LEU A 285 25.01 -7.27 5.07
N ASP A 286 24.49 -8.48 5.10
CA ASP A 286 23.63 -9.04 4.06
C ASP A 286 22.30 -9.47 4.66
N VAL A 287 21.22 -9.12 3.99
CA VAL A 287 19.86 -9.57 4.31
C VAL A 287 19.22 -10.12 3.04
N LEU A 288 18.60 -11.29 3.15
CA LEU A 288 17.80 -11.86 2.06
C LEU A 288 16.33 -11.82 2.46
N PHE A 289 15.56 -11.04 1.76
CA PHE A 289 14.13 -10.87 2.03
C PHE A 289 13.32 -10.73 0.73
N GLY A 290 12.02 -10.91 0.84
CA GLY A 290 11.08 -10.68 -0.25
C GLY A 290 9.70 -10.31 0.27
N TRP A 291 9.07 -9.33 -0.35
CA TRP A 291 7.71 -8.93 -0.10
C TRP A 291 6.75 -9.50 -1.15
N ALA A 292 5.55 -9.90 -0.72
CA ALA A 292 4.49 -10.34 -1.61
C ALA A 292 3.14 -9.78 -1.17
N ALA A 293 2.34 -9.31 -2.12
CA ALA A 293 0.93 -9.01 -1.93
C ALA A 293 0.14 -10.31 -2.19
N VAL A 294 -0.37 -10.93 -1.12
CA VAL A 294 -1.09 -12.21 -1.20
C VAL A 294 -2.57 -11.96 -1.47
N TYR A 295 -3.18 -11.07 -0.68
CA TYR A 295 -4.58 -10.69 -0.82
C TYR A 295 -4.71 -9.16 -0.89
N PRO A 296 -4.40 -8.53 -2.04
CA PRO A 296 -4.45 -7.08 -2.18
C PRO A 296 -5.84 -6.48 -2.00
N GLU A 297 -6.91 -7.29 -2.13
CA GLU A 297 -8.28 -6.91 -1.80
C GLU A 297 -8.50 -6.57 -0.32
N LEU A 298 -7.70 -7.14 0.57
CA LEU A 298 -7.73 -6.87 2.01
C LEU A 298 -6.89 -5.66 2.42
N ALA A 299 -6.56 -4.80 1.47
CA ALA A 299 -5.84 -3.56 1.70
C ALA A 299 -6.56 -2.38 1.05
N VAL A 300 -6.41 -1.20 1.64
CA VAL A 300 -7.01 0.07 1.20
C VAL A 300 -5.98 1.18 1.33
N ILE A 301 -5.87 2.02 0.31
CA ILE A 301 -5.07 3.23 0.36
C ILE A 301 -5.96 4.41 0.76
N TYR A 302 -5.50 5.20 1.71
CA TYR A 302 -6.04 6.51 2.03
C TYR A 302 -5.07 7.59 1.51
N GLY A 303 -5.46 8.27 0.44
CA GLY A 303 -4.63 9.31 -0.19
C GLY A 303 -4.77 10.65 0.51
N THR A 304 -3.65 11.26 0.95
CA THR A 304 -3.59 12.59 1.57
C THR A 304 -2.62 13.53 0.86
#